data_988a1171820c42c9739873e084afa5fd
#
_entry.id   988a1171820c42c9739873e084afa5fd
#
_cell.length_a   1.000
_cell.length_b   1.000
_cell.length_c   1.000
_cell.angle_alpha   90.00
_cell.angle_beta   90.00
_cell.angle_gamma   90.00
#
_symmetry.space_group_name_H-M   'P 1'
#
loop_
_entity.id
_entity.type
_entity.pdbx_description
1 polymer ?
#
loop_
_entity_poly.entity_id
_entity_poly.type
_entity_poly.pdbx_seq_one_letter_code
_entity_poly.pdbx_strand_id
1 'polypeptide(L)'
;MNALACLAEAFAWLIRPGIRRFILLPLAVNITLFAAGSYAAFHYSDALVESLLPGWLAWLHWLLYPLLAVALLILTYYSFSLMANLIAAPFNSLLAAAVEKAERGDPSPPATPLWRDILMSLIQELHKLLYFLALALPTLILALILPPFAPVLWFLYTAWCAALQYLDYPMANNAVPFHAQRARLRQNRADTLACGGAISLLTTIPVLNLVAMPVGVIAATLYWCRHLRQP
;
A
#
# COMPACT_ATOMS: atom_id res chain seq x y z
N MET A 1 10.53 2.68 -23.73
CA MET A 1 10.19 1.48 -22.89
C MET A 1 8.85 1.76 -22.26
N ASN A 2 7.88 0.84 -22.37
CA ASN A 2 6.53 1.03 -21.83
C ASN A 2 6.52 0.79 -20.32
N ALA A 3 5.48 1.22 -19.62
CA ALA A 3 5.31 0.99 -18.19
C ALA A 3 5.44 -0.51 -17.80
N LEU A 4 5.01 -1.43 -18.68
CA LEU A 4 5.15 -2.88 -18.48
C LEU A 4 6.62 -3.35 -18.51
N ALA A 5 7.47 -2.75 -19.31
CA ALA A 5 8.91 -3.05 -19.31
C ALA A 5 9.58 -2.61 -18.00
N CYS A 6 9.15 -1.45 -17.44
CA CYS A 6 9.59 -1.02 -16.11
C CYS A 6 9.14 -2.01 -15.02
N LEU A 7 7.95 -2.60 -15.15
CA LEU A 7 7.47 -3.60 -14.20
C LEU A 7 8.29 -4.90 -14.28
N ALA A 8 8.58 -5.38 -15.48
CA ALA A 8 9.43 -6.57 -15.65
C ALA A 8 10.85 -6.35 -15.09
N GLU A 9 11.42 -5.17 -15.31
CA GLU A 9 12.73 -4.79 -14.78
C GLU A 9 12.72 -4.67 -13.25
N ALA A 10 11.60 -4.22 -12.66
CA ALA A 10 11.45 -4.04 -11.22
C ALA A 10 11.74 -5.32 -10.42
N PHE A 11 11.41 -6.50 -10.96
CA PHE A 11 11.75 -7.78 -10.31
C PHE A 11 13.26 -7.96 -10.15
N ALA A 12 14.06 -7.58 -11.14
CA ALA A 12 15.53 -7.65 -11.04
C ALA A 12 16.10 -6.62 -10.04
N TRP A 13 15.38 -5.52 -9.81
CA TRP A 13 15.79 -4.51 -8.83
C TRP A 13 15.58 -4.94 -7.38
N LEU A 14 14.67 -5.88 -7.09
CA LEU A 14 14.44 -6.39 -5.73
C LEU A 14 15.70 -6.91 -5.05
N ILE A 15 16.56 -7.56 -5.82
CA ILE A 15 17.78 -8.21 -5.31
C ILE A 15 19.01 -7.30 -5.33
N ARG A 16 18.90 -6.07 -5.89
CA ARG A 16 20.04 -5.15 -5.96
C ARG A 16 20.53 -4.75 -4.56
N PRO A 17 21.85 -4.74 -4.32
CA PRO A 17 22.43 -4.21 -3.09
C PRO A 17 21.99 -2.75 -2.87
N GLY A 18 21.58 -2.41 -1.65
CA GLY A 18 21.07 -1.07 -1.33
C GLY A 18 19.54 -0.91 -1.47
N ILE A 19 18.88 -1.67 -2.36
CA ILE A 19 17.41 -1.67 -2.50
C ILE A 19 16.77 -2.67 -1.54
N ARG A 20 17.30 -3.90 -1.46
CA ARG A 20 16.78 -4.99 -0.62
C ARG A 20 16.54 -4.63 0.85
N ARG A 21 17.34 -3.72 1.41
CA ARG A 21 17.18 -3.27 2.80
C ARG A 21 15.83 -2.61 3.06
N PHE A 22 15.30 -1.85 2.09
CA PHE A 22 14.01 -1.17 2.20
C PHE A 22 12.83 -2.13 2.06
N ILE A 23 13.08 -3.37 1.67
CA ILE A 23 12.10 -4.45 1.57
C ILE A 23 12.19 -5.36 2.80
N LEU A 24 13.41 -5.78 3.15
CA LEU A 24 13.63 -6.72 4.25
C LEU A 24 13.39 -6.09 5.63
N LEU A 25 13.71 -4.80 5.79
CA LEU A 25 13.57 -4.13 7.10
C LEU A 25 12.09 -3.99 7.52
N PRO A 26 11.16 -3.49 6.68
CA PRO A 26 9.74 -3.46 7.03
C PRO A 26 9.18 -4.87 7.27
N LEU A 27 9.61 -5.86 6.49
CA LEU A 27 9.20 -7.25 6.67
C LEU A 27 9.65 -7.80 8.03
N ALA A 28 10.92 -7.56 8.41
CA ALA A 28 11.45 -7.99 9.70
C ALA A 28 10.72 -7.30 10.86
N VAL A 29 10.48 -5.97 10.76
CA VAL A 29 9.71 -5.22 11.76
C VAL A 29 8.30 -5.80 11.90
N ASN A 30 7.62 -6.05 10.79
CA ASN A 30 6.26 -6.60 10.80
C ASN A 30 6.22 -8.01 11.40
N ILE A 31 7.17 -8.89 11.06
CA ILE A 31 7.27 -10.24 11.63
C ILE A 31 7.49 -10.14 13.15
N THR A 32 8.39 -9.26 13.59
CA THR A 32 8.71 -9.08 15.01
C THR A 32 7.49 -8.56 15.79
N LEU A 33 6.79 -7.56 15.25
CA LEU A 33 5.59 -7.01 15.87
C LEU A 33 4.46 -8.05 15.94
N PHE A 34 4.28 -8.83 14.87
CA PHE A 34 3.28 -9.89 14.85
C PHE A 34 3.60 -10.99 15.87
N ALA A 35 4.85 -11.43 15.93
CA ALA A 35 5.29 -12.43 16.90
C ALA A 35 5.13 -11.94 18.35
N ALA A 36 5.54 -10.69 18.62
CA ALA A 36 5.39 -10.08 19.95
C ALA A 36 3.92 -9.89 20.32
N GLY A 37 3.10 -9.40 19.40
CA GLY A 37 1.66 -9.21 19.63
C GLY A 37 0.91 -10.52 19.84
N SER A 38 1.24 -11.55 19.06
CA SER A 38 0.68 -12.90 19.24
C SER A 38 1.09 -13.51 20.56
N TYR A 39 2.36 -13.40 20.95
CA TYR A 39 2.87 -13.87 22.24
C TYR A 39 2.13 -13.17 23.40
N ALA A 40 2.00 -11.84 23.35
CA ALA A 40 1.28 -11.10 24.38
C ALA A 40 -0.20 -11.50 24.44
N ALA A 41 -0.88 -11.65 23.31
CA ALA A 41 -2.28 -12.07 23.25
C ALA A 41 -2.47 -13.45 23.89
N PHE A 42 -1.60 -14.41 23.61
CA PHE A 42 -1.63 -15.73 24.23
C PHE A 42 -1.32 -15.69 25.73
N HIS A 43 -0.31 -14.92 26.12
CA HIS A 43 0.14 -14.89 27.52
C HIS A 43 -0.88 -14.21 28.46
N TYR A 44 -1.58 -13.20 27.96
CA TYR A 44 -2.57 -12.44 28.76
C TYR A 44 -4.02 -12.90 28.56
N SER A 45 -4.28 -13.90 27.71
CA SER A 45 -5.65 -14.38 27.42
C SER A 45 -6.37 -14.88 28.65
N ASP A 46 -5.71 -15.66 29.52
CA ASP A 46 -6.32 -16.24 30.72
C ASP A 46 -6.68 -15.14 31.75
N ALA A 47 -5.74 -14.23 32.01
CA ALA A 47 -5.97 -13.11 32.90
C ALA A 47 -7.10 -12.18 32.40
N LEU A 48 -7.21 -12.02 31.08
CA LEU A 48 -8.30 -11.23 30.48
C LEU A 48 -9.65 -11.92 30.66
N VAL A 49 -9.73 -13.23 30.45
CA VAL A 49 -10.95 -14.01 30.62
C VAL A 49 -11.38 -13.96 32.08
N GLU A 50 -10.46 -14.19 33.03
CA GLU A 50 -10.75 -14.13 34.48
C GLU A 50 -11.23 -12.75 34.95
N SER A 51 -10.66 -11.67 34.36
CA SER A 51 -11.06 -10.29 34.69
C SER A 51 -12.44 -9.91 34.17
N LEU A 52 -12.87 -10.51 33.06
CA LEU A 52 -14.16 -10.22 32.43
C LEU A 52 -15.32 -11.05 32.98
N LEU A 53 -15.01 -12.16 33.67
CA LEU A 53 -16.03 -13.10 34.14
C LEU A 53 -16.19 -13.03 35.66
N PRO A 54 -17.37 -12.55 36.18
CA PRO A 54 -17.75 -12.76 37.55
C PRO A 54 -17.85 -14.27 37.85
N GLY A 55 -17.44 -14.71 39.05
CA GLY A 55 -17.36 -16.14 39.40
C GLY A 55 -18.66 -16.95 39.23
N TRP A 56 -19.82 -16.31 39.26
CA TRP A 56 -21.13 -16.95 39.01
C TRP A 56 -21.36 -17.31 37.52
N LEU A 57 -20.58 -16.74 36.57
CA LEU A 57 -20.63 -17.04 35.16
C LEU A 57 -19.54 -18.04 34.72
N ALA A 58 -18.84 -18.66 35.66
CA ALA A 58 -17.77 -19.61 35.38
C ALA A 58 -18.20 -20.78 34.47
N TRP A 59 -19.47 -21.17 34.50
CA TRP A 59 -20.03 -22.18 33.61
C TRP A 59 -20.00 -21.77 32.12
N LEU A 60 -19.89 -20.47 31.83
CA LEU A 60 -19.89 -19.92 30.46
C LEU A 60 -18.50 -19.96 29.81
N HIS A 61 -17.44 -20.37 30.53
CA HIS A 61 -16.08 -20.44 30.05
C HIS A 61 -15.94 -21.21 28.70
N TRP A 62 -16.65 -22.36 28.59
CA TRP A 62 -16.61 -23.19 27.40
C TRP A 62 -17.08 -22.48 26.13
N LEU A 63 -17.96 -21.48 26.24
CA LEU A 63 -18.43 -20.67 25.10
C LEU A 63 -17.56 -19.42 24.92
N LEU A 64 -17.12 -18.79 26.00
CA LEU A 64 -16.41 -17.53 25.99
C LEU A 64 -14.96 -17.69 25.51
N TYR A 65 -14.27 -18.78 25.85
CA TYR A 65 -12.92 -19.04 25.36
C TYR A 65 -12.84 -19.08 23.83
N PRO A 66 -13.62 -19.88 23.10
CA PRO A 66 -13.56 -19.87 21.65
C PRO A 66 -14.02 -18.53 21.04
N LEU A 67 -15.02 -17.87 21.64
CA LEU A 67 -15.48 -16.56 21.17
C LEU A 67 -14.40 -15.49 21.34
N LEU A 68 -13.75 -15.47 22.52
CA LEU A 68 -12.64 -14.56 22.81
C LEU A 68 -11.43 -14.86 21.91
N ALA A 69 -11.11 -16.13 21.68
CA ALA A 69 -10.04 -16.53 20.77
C ALA A 69 -10.29 -16.01 19.35
N VAL A 70 -11.51 -16.15 18.82
CA VAL A 70 -11.90 -15.61 17.52
C VAL A 70 -11.84 -14.07 17.52
N ALA A 71 -12.36 -13.42 18.57
CA ALA A 71 -12.32 -11.97 18.69
C ALA A 71 -10.87 -11.44 18.74
N LEU A 72 -10.00 -12.08 19.53
CA LEU A 72 -8.57 -11.74 19.60
C LEU A 72 -7.86 -11.98 18.28
N LEU A 73 -8.19 -13.05 17.57
CA LEU A 73 -7.62 -13.36 16.25
C LEU A 73 -8.03 -12.28 15.23
N ILE A 74 -9.29 -11.89 15.22
CA ILE A 74 -9.81 -10.82 14.36
C ILE A 74 -9.13 -9.48 14.71
N LEU A 75 -9.10 -9.12 15.99
CA LEU A 75 -8.46 -7.89 16.46
C LEU A 75 -6.98 -7.85 16.11
N THR A 76 -6.25 -8.96 16.34
CA THR A 76 -4.83 -9.08 15.99
C THR A 76 -4.62 -8.92 14.49
N TYR A 77 -5.45 -9.58 13.67
CA TYR A 77 -5.36 -9.49 12.21
C TYR A 77 -5.55 -8.05 11.71
N TYR A 78 -6.60 -7.36 12.16
CA TYR A 78 -6.87 -5.99 11.72
C TYR A 78 -5.87 -4.98 12.28
N SER A 79 -5.48 -5.11 13.55
CA SER A 79 -4.46 -4.25 14.16
C SER A 79 -3.11 -4.43 13.47
N PHE A 80 -2.72 -5.67 13.17
CA PHE A 80 -1.50 -5.96 12.44
C PHE A 80 -1.53 -5.41 11.02
N SER A 81 -2.64 -5.57 10.31
CA SER A 81 -2.80 -5.04 8.95
C SER A 81 -2.67 -3.50 8.93
N LEU A 82 -3.29 -2.82 9.90
CA LEU A 82 -3.18 -1.38 10.03
C LEU A 82 -1.74 -0.94 10.33
N MET A 83 -1.09 -1.58 11.30
CA MET A 83 0.30 -1.29 11.67
C MET A 83 1.27 -1.58 10.52
N ALA A 84 1.08 -2.70 9.82
CA ALA A 84 1.89 -3.05 8.65
C ALA A 84 1.82 -1.97 7.56
N ASN A 85 0.62 -1.44 7.27
CA ASN A 85 0.44 -0.38 6.29
C ASN A 85 1.06 0.95 6.74
N LEU A 86 0.92 1.32 8.03
CA LEU A 86 1.53 2.52 8.58
C LEU A 86 3.06 2.48 8.53
N ILE A 87 3.64 1.30 8.79
CA ILE A 87 5.10 1.09 8.71
C ILE A 87 5.54 1.06 7.25
N ALA A 88 4.81 0.39 6.37
CA ALA A 88 5.19 0.25 4.96
C ALA A 88 5.22 1.60 4.21
N ALA A 89 4.32 2.54 4.53
CA ALA A 89 4.23 3.82 3.82
C ALA A 89 5.54 4.62 3.78
N PRO A 90 6.23 4.92 4.91
CA PRO A 90 7.50 5.63 4.88
C PRO A 90 8.61 4.82 4.18
N PHE A 91 8.61 3.48 4.31
CA PHE A 91 9.60 2.66 3.63
C PHE A 91 9.41 2.64 2.11
N ASN A 92 8.18 2.70 1.62
CA ASN A 92 7.90 2.80 0.18
C ASN A 92 8.38 4.14 -0.40
N SER A 93 8.22 5.23 0.34
CA SER A 93 8.78 6.54 -0.04
C SER A 93 10.31 6.52 -0.09
N LEU A 94 10.95 5.94 0.93
CA LEU A 94 12.40 5.74 0.96
C LEU A 94 12.89 4.80 -0.14
N LEU A 95 12.14 3.74 -0.45
CA LEU A 95 12.42 2.84 -1.57
C LEU A 95 12.39 3.59 -2.90
N ALA A 96 11.34 4.39 -3.14
CA ALA A 96 11.24 5.21 -4.34
C ALA A 96 12.43 6.18 -4.46
N ALA A 97 12.80 6.87 -3.37
CA ALA A 97 13.97 7.76 -3.35
C ALA A 97 15.29 7.02 -3.64
N ALA A 98 15.45 5.80 -3.09
CA ALA A 98 16.64 4.98 -3.34
C ALA A 98 16.72 4.49 -4.80
N VAL A 99 15.59 4.12 -5.41
CA VAL A 99 15.51 3.73 -6.82
C VAL A 99 15.79 4.93 -7.71
N GLU A 100 15.20 6.09 -7.44
CA GLU A 100 15.42 7.32 -8.19
C GLU A 100 16.90 7.75 -8.14
N LYS A 101 17.52 7.69 -6.97
CA LYS A 101 18.96 7.96 -6.80
C LYS A 101 19.84 6.99 -7.59
N ALA A 102 19.50 5.70 -7.58
CA ALA A 102 20.26 4.68 -8.29
C ALA A 102 20.12 4.79 -9.82
N GLU A 103 18.95 5.24 -10.30
CA GLU A 103 18.67 5.39 -11.74
C GLU A 103 19.24 6.68 -12.31
N ARG A 104 19.22 7.79 -11.58
CA ARG A 104 19.57 9.12 -12.08
C ARG A 104 20.81 9.73 -11.45
N GLY A 105 21.24 9.24 -10.30
CA GLY A 105 22.32 9.84 -9.51
C GLY A 105 21.96 11.13 -8.78
N ASP A 106 20.75 11.66 -8.97
CA ASP A 106 20.29 12.89 -8.34
C ASP A 106 19.87 12.65 -6.88
N PRO A 107 20.22 13.51 -5.93
CA PRO A 107 19.65 13.48 -4.60
C PRO A 107 18.16 13.88 -4.68
N SER A 108 17.34 13.25 -3.85
CA SER A 108 15.96 13.72 -3.61
C SER A 108 15.99 15.17 -3.10
N PRO A 109 14.95 15.99 -3.40
CA PRO A 109 14.87 17.35 -2.91
C PRO A 109 15.09 17.43 -1.39
N PRO A 110 15.61 18.55 -0.88
CA PRO A 110 15.88 18.72 0.54
C PRO A 110 14.59 18.54 1.36
N ALA A 111 14.70 17.83 2.48
CA ALA A 111 13.61 17.62 3.40
C ALA A 111 13.07 18.96 3.91
N THR A 112 11.78 19.19 3.77
CA THR A 112 11.06 20.29 4.41
C THR A 112 10.83 19.97 5.90
N PRO A 113 10.43 20.95 6.76
CA PRO A 113 10.17 20.68 8.16
C PRO A 113 9.15 19.55 8.34
N LEU A 114 9.48 18.51 9.10
CA LEU A 114 8.70 17.27 9.26
C LEU A 114 7.21 17.49 9.55
N TRP A 115 6.86 18.46 10.41
CA TRP A 115 5.47 18.73 10.78
C TRP A 115 4.65 19.27 9.60
N ARG A 116 5.26 20.11 8.75
CA ARG A 116 4.63 20.65 7.54
C ARG A 116 4.42 19.57 6.50
N ASP A 117 5.41 18.68 6.36
CA ASP A 117 5.31 17.53 5.45
C ASP A 117 4.23 16.55 5.89
N ILE A 118 4.11 16.27 7.18
CA ILE A 118 3.06 15.41 7.72
C ILE A 118 1.67 16.02 7.44
N LEU A 119 1.48 17.30 7.74
CA LEU A 119 0.18 17.96 7.52
C LEU A 119 -0.19 18.01 6.03
N MET A 120 0.77 18.38 5.18
CA MET A 120 0.56 18.41 3.72
C MET A 120 0.30 17.02 3.16
N SER A 121 0.99 15.99 3.65
CA SER A 121 0.77 14.60 3.27
C SER A 121 -0.63 14.14 3.65
N LEU A 122 -1.11 14.44 4.85
CA LEU A 122 -2.47 14.11 5.29
C LEU A 122 -3.55 14.78 4.42
N ILE A 123 -3.36 16.06 4.09
CA ILE A 123 -4.29 16.78 3.22
C ILE A 123 -4.30 16.17 1.80
N GLN A 124 -3.13 15.82 1.27
CA GLN A 124 -3.02 15.19 -0.04
C GLN A 124 -3.64 13.79 -0.03
N GLU A 125 -3.44 13.01 1.04
CA GLU A 125 -4.05 11.69 1.20
C GLU A 125 -5.58 11.78 1.26
N LEU A 126 -6.11 12.76 1.98
CA LEU A 126 -7.56 13.02 2.03
C LEU A 126 -8.11 13.41 0.65
N HIS A 127 -7.43 14.27 -0.10
CA HIS A 127 -7.81 14.63 -1.46
C HIS A 127 -7.79 13.40 -2.39
N LYS A 128 -6.80 12.54 -2.24
CA LYS A 128 -6.69 11.28 -3.00
C LYS A 128 -7.86 10.33 -2.68
N LEU A 129 -8.17 10.17 -1.40
CA LEU A 129 -9.30 9.35 -0.94
C LEU A 129 -10.63 9.87 -1.48
N LEU A 130 -10.89 11.18 -1.36
CA LEU A 130 -12.10 11.81 -1.89
C LEU A 130 -12.20 11.65 -3.41
N TYR A 131 -11.09 11.75 -4.12
CA TYR A 131 -11.06 11.52 -5.57
C TYR A 131 -11.37 10.06 -5.92
N PHE A 132 -10.84 9.08 -5.17
CA PHE A 132 -11.15 7.67 -5.39
C PHE A 132 -12.62 7.38 -5.12
N LEU A 133 -13.19 7.92 -4.04
CA LEU A 133 -14.62 7.80 -3.75
C LEU A 133 -15.49 8.45 -4.84
N ALA A 134 -15.12 9.65 -5.28
CA ALA A 134 -15.84 10.34 -6.36
C ALA A 134 -15.79 9.58 -7.69
N LEU A 135 -14.74 8.79 -7.94
CA LEU A 135 -14.62 7.94 -9.12
C LEU A 135 -15.32 6.58 -8.93
N ALA A 136 -15.37 6.06 -7.70
CA ALA A 136 -16.04 4.80 -7.37
C ALA A 136 -17.55 4.89 -7.59
N LEU A 137 -18.19 6.02 -7.23
CA LEU A 137 -19.63 6.20 -7.35
C LEU A 137 -20.15 6.04 -8.79
N PRO A 138 -19.65 6.79 -9.80
CA PRO A 138 -20.08 6.60 -11.18
C PRO A 138 -19.71 5.23 -11.72
N THR A 139 -18.58 4.64 -11.30
CA THR A 139 -18.20 3.27 -11.68
C THR A 139 -19.22 2.26 -11.15
N LEU A 140 -19.65 2.40 -9.90
CA LEU A 140 -20.68 1.55 -9.30
C LEU A 140 -22.02 1.69 -10.02
N ILE A 141 -22.46 2.92 -10.27
CA ILE A 141 -23.73 3.18 -10.99
C ILE A 141 -23.68 2.55 -12.37
N LEU A 142 -22.58 2.73 -13.10
CA LEU A 142 -22.42 2.18 -14.43
C LEU A 142 -22.36 0.64 -14.42
N ALA A 143 -21.71 0.05 -13.42
CA ALA A 143 -21.66 -1.40 -13.22
C ALA A 143 -23.03 -2.00 -12.90
N LEU A 144 -23.90 -1.27 -12.19
CA LEU A 144 -25.27 -1.69 -11.91
C LEU A 144 -26.19 -1.58 -13.16
N ILE A 145 -25.96 -0.57 -14.00
CA ILE A 145 -26.71 -0.38 -15.25
C ILE A 145 -26.28 -1.38 -16.33
N LEU A 146 -24.98 -1.71 -16.35
CA LEU A 146 -24.36 -2.60 -17.36
C LEU A 146 -23.66 -3.80 -16.67
N PRO A 147 -24.41 -4.73 -16.05
CA PRO A 147 -23.82 -5.83 -15.26
C PRO A 147 -22.79 -6.69 -16.02
N PRO A 148 -22.95 -7.02 -17.32
CA PRO A 148 -21.95 -7.79 -18.05
C PRO A 148 -20.58 -7.11 -18.16
N PHE A 149 -20.55 -5.77 -18.08
CA PHE A 149 -19.31 -4.98 -18.15
C PHE A 149 -18.75 -4.62 -16.78
N ALA A 150 -19.44 -4.95 -15.69
CA ALA A 150 -19.01 -4.62 -14.34
C ALA A 150 -17.56 -5.07 -14.01
N PRO A 151 -17.10 -6.29 -14.36
CA PRO A 151 -15.72 -6.68 -14.09
C PRO A 151 -14.68 -5.80 -14.80
N VAL A 152 -14.96 -5.40 -16.04
CA VAL A 152 -14.06 -4.53 -16.82
C VAL A 152 -14.03 -3.11 -16.22
N LEU A 153 -15.18 -2.57 -15.84
CA LEU A 153 -15.29 -1.25 -15.24
C LEU A 153 -14.53 -1.20 -13.91
N TRP A 154 -14.71 -2.19 -13.04
CA TRP A 154 -13.98 -2.30 -11.78
C TRP A 154 -12.49 -2.53 -11.99
N PHE A 155 -12.10 -3.32 -12.99
CA PHE A 155 -10.67 -3.49 -13.32
C PHE A 155 -10.04 -2.18 -13.77
N LEU A 156 -10.68 -1.41 -14.65
CA LEU A 156 -10.18 -0.10 -15.09
C LEU A 156 -10.10 0.90 -13.95
N TYR A 157 -11.10 0.91 -13.05
CA TYR A 157 -11.10 1.71 -11.85
C TYR A 157 -9.92 1.35 -10.93
N THR A 158 -9.76 0.06 -10.61
CA THR A 158 -8.66 -0.39 -9.74
C THR A 158 -7.30 -0.16 -10.38
N ALA A 159 -7.16 -0.37 -11.68
CA ALA A 159 -5.94 -0.07 -12.43
C ALA A 159 -5.57 1.42 -12.35
N TRP A 160 -6.55 2.31 -12.53
CA TRP A 160 -6.32 3.75 -12.39
C TRP A 160 -5.93 4.16 -10.97
N CYS A 161 -6.64 3.65 -9.97
CA CYS A 161 -6.34 3.90 -8.55
C CYS A 161 -4.97 3.36 -8.16
N ALA A 162 -4.61 2.14 -8.59
CA ALA A 162 -3.31 1.56 -8.34
C ALA A 162 -2.18 2.39 -8.98
N ALA A 163 -2.34 2.80 -10.23
CA ALA A 163 -1.35 3.66 -10.87
C ALA A 163 -1.11 4.95 -10.09
N LEU A 164 -2.18 5.65 -9.68
CA LEU A 164 -2.08 6.84 -8.84
C LEU A 164 -1.41 6.56 -7.50
N GLN A 165 -1.76 5.45 -6.85
CA GLN A 165 -1.21 5.07 -5.55
C GLN A 165 0.30 4.82 -5.61
N TYR A 166 0.76 4.08 -6.61
CA TYR A 166 2.17 3.70 -6.71
C TYR A 166 3.04 4.82 -7.29
N LEU A 167 2.53 5.60 -8.25
CA LEU A 167 3.24 6.75 -8.81
C LEU A 167 3.27 7.96 -7.85
N ASP A 168 2.40 7.98 -6.86
CA ASP A 168 2.41 9.00 -5.82
C ASP A 168 3.76 9.02 -5.06
N TYR A 169 4.36 7.86 -4.75
CA TYR A 169 5.63 7.79 -4.02
C TYR A 169 6.76 8.61 -4.66
N PRO A 170 7.15 8.35 -5.92
CA PRO A 170 8.20 9.17 -6.55
C PRO A 170 7.74 10.61 -6.83
N MET A 171 6.48 10.84 -7.17
CA MET A 171 5.97 12.19 -7.42
C MET A 171 5.90 13.03 -6.16
N ALA A 172 5.45 12.48 -5.03
CA ALA A 172 5.42 13.15 -3.73
C ALA A 172 6.84 13.46 -3.25
N ASN A 173 7.80 12.54 -3.41
CA ASN A 173 9.20 12.78 -3.12
C ASN A 173 9.79 13.96 -3.92
N ASN A 174 9.23 14.25 -5.09
CA ASN A 174 9.58 15.40 -5.92
C ASN A 174 8.63 16.61 -5.75
N ALA A 175 7.88 16.66 -4.65
CA ALA A 175 6.95 17.74 -4.31
C ALA A 175 5.89 18.03 -5.40
N VAL A 176 5.51 17.03 -6.19
CA VAL A 176 4.46 17.17 -7.21
C VAL A 176 3.09 17.06 -6.53
N PRO A 177 2.27 18.12 -6.53
CA PRO A 177 0.97 18.09 -5.87
C PRO A 177 0.00 17.15 -6.60
N PHE A 178 -0.97 16.58 -5.87
CA PHE A 178 -1.88 15.55 -6.38
C PHE A 178 -2.63 15.94 -7.67
N HIS A 179 -3.05 17.21 -7.80
CA HIS A 179 -3.72 17.67 -9.03
C HIS A 179 -2.79 17.61 -10.26
N ALA A 180 -1.50 17.93 -10.08
CA ALA A 180 -0.50 17.86 -11.16
C ALA A 180 -0.14 16.40 -11.49
N GLN A 181 -0.09 15.53 -10.49
CA GLN A 181 0.08 14.08 -10.70
C GLN A 181 -1.02 13.55 -11.63
N ARG A 182 -2.30 13.82 -11.30
CA ARG A 182 -3.44 13.40 -12.14
C ARG A 182 -3.36 13.95 -13.57
N ALA A 183 -2.95 15.21 -13.73
CA ALA A 183 -2.82 15.81 -15.05
C ALA A 183 -1.77 15.09 -15.90
N ARG A 184 -0.60 14.80 -15.33
CA ARG A 184 0.48 14.05 -16.00
C ARG A 184 0.05 12.64 -16.40
N LEU A 185 -0.61 11.92 -15.49
CA LEU A 185 -1.07 10.56 -15.75
C LEU A 185 -2.18 10.51 -16.80
N ARG A 186 -3.05 11.54 -16.86
CA ARG A 186 -4.07 11.66 -17.90
C ARG A 186 -3.50 11.89 -19.30
N GLN A 187 -2.33 12.47 -19.42
CA GLN A 187 -1.65 12.64 -20.71
C GLN A 187 -1.15 11.30 -21.28
N ASN A 188 -0.82 10.34 -20.41
CA ASN A 188 -0.30 9.01 -20.75
C ASN A 188 -1.22 7.89 -20.27
N ARG A 189 -2.53 7.99 -20.55
CA ARG A 189 -3.58 7.11 -19.98
C ARG A 189 -3.32 5.63 -20.25
N ALA A 190 -2.91 5.27 -21.45
CA ALA A 190 -2.69 3.87 -21.83
C ALA A 190 -1.57 3.23 -20.99
N ASP A 191 -0.42 3.88 -20.91
CA ASP A 191 0.70 3.39 -20.11
C ASP A 191 0.41 3.43 -18.62
N THR A 192 -0.33 4.45 -18.15
CA THR A 192 -0.77 4.56 -16.75
C THR A 192 -1.69 3.40 -16.38
N LEU A 193 -2.71 3.11 -17.20
CA LEU A 193 -3.63 2.00 -16.98
C LEU A 193 -2.92 0.64 -17.11
N ALA A 194 -1.98 0.51 -18.07
CA ALA A 194 -1.17 -0.70 -18.21
C ALA A 194 -0.30 -0.96 -16.97
N CYS A 195 0.33 0.09 -16.42
CA CYS A 195 1.13 0.00 -15.20
C CYS A 195 0.26 -0.40 -14.00
N GLY A 196 -0.80 0.35 -13.73
CA GLY A 196 -1.67 0.08 -12.59
C GLY A 196 -2.44 -1.24 -12.73
N GLY A 197 -2.88 -1.60 -13.94
CA GLY A 197 -3.53 -2.88 -14.21
C GLY A 197 -2.61 -4.07 -13.96
N ALA A 198 -1.36 -3.98 -14.42
CA ALA A 198 -0.37 -5.03 -14.18
C ALA A 198 -0.04 -5.16 -12.69
N ILE A 199 0.10 -4.05 -11.96
CA ILE A 199 0.29 -4.07 -10.50
C ILE A 199 -0.94 -4.69 -9.81
N SER A 200 -2.16 -4.30 -10.22
CA SER A 200 -3.39 -4.86 -9.67
C SER A 200 -3.48 -6.37 -9.89
N LEU A 201 -3.07 -6.86 -11.06
CA LEU A 201 -3.01 -8.30 -11.33
C LEU A 201 -1.97 -9.02 -10.47
N LEU A 202 -0.81 -8.40 -10.21
CA LEU A 202 0.19 -8.96 -9.30
C LEU A 202 -0.37 -9.15 -7.88
N THR A 203 -1.21 -8.22 -7.41
CA THR A 203 -1.80 -8.31 -6.06
C THR A 203 -2.87 -9.39 -5.94
N THR A 204 -3.45 -9.87 -7.05
CA THR A 204 -4.44 -10.96 -7.02
C THR A 204 -3.83 -12.34 -6.84
N ILE A 205 -2.54 -12.49 -7.12
CA ILE A 205 -1.82 -13.76 -7.00
C ILE A 205 -1.15 -13.82 -5.62
N PRO A 206 -1.56 -14.72 -4.69
CA PRO A 206 -1.13 -14.70 -3.29
C PRO A 206 0.39 -14.67 -3.10
N VAL A 207 1.15 -15.46 -3.86
CA VAL A 207 2.62 -15.51 -3.78
C VAL A 207 3.25 -14.20 -4.29
N LEU A 208 2.74 -13.66 -5.40
CA LEU A 208 3.23 -12.41 -5.98
C LEU A 208 2.81 -11.20 -5.15
N ASN A 209 1.68 -11.28 -4.43
CA ASN A 209 1.22 -10.22 -3.55
C ASN A 209 2.23 -9.86 -2.45
N LEU A 210 3.02 -10.82 -1.98
CA LEU A 210 4.07 -10.58 -0.99
C LEU A 210 5.13 -9.57 -1.50
N VAL A 211 5.39 -9.57 -2.79
CA VAL A 211 6.37 -8.68 -3.44
C VAL A 211 5.73 -7.62 -4.31
N ALA A 212 4.41 -7.65 -4.49
CA ALA A 212 3.69 -6.73 -5.38
C ALA A 212 3.91 -5.26 -4.98
N MET A 213 3.91 -4.96 -3.68
CA MET A 213 4.11 -3.59 -3.20
C MET A 213 5.51 -3.06 -3.55
N PRO A 214 6.62 -3.69 -3.16
CA PRO A 214 7.95 -3.20 -3.55
C PRO A 214 8.18 -3.23 -5.07
N VAL A 215 7.71 -4.25 -5.79
CA VAL A 215 7.78 -4.29 -7.25
C VAL A 215 7.03 -3.12 -7.87
N GLY A 216 5.82 -2.84 -7.40
CA GLY A 216 5.00 -1.72 -7.89
C GLY A 216 5.66 -0.36 -7.65
N VAL A 217 6.24 -0.15 -6.46
CA VAL A 217 6.97 1.10 -6.13
C VAL A 217 8.19 1.26 -7.03
N ILE A 218 8.98 0.20 -7.21
CA ILE A 218 10.17 0.23 -8.09
C ILE A 218 9.74 0.52 -9.54
N ALA A 219 8.76 -0.21 -10.06
CA ALA A 219 8.26 -0.04 -11.44
C ALA A 219 7.73 1.39 -11.68
N ALA A 220 6.92 1.89 -10.75
CA ALA A 220 6.38 3.25 -10.81
C ALA A 220 7.50 4.30 -10.77
N THR A 221 8.53 4.10 -9.95
CA THR A 221 9.67 5.02 -9.87
C THR A 221 10.51 5.00 -11.14
N LEU A 222 10.78 3.82 -11.71
CA LEU A 222 11.49 3.71 -13.00
C LEU A 222 10.70 4.39 -14.12
N TYR A 223 9.37 4.17 -14.15
CA TYR A 223 8.49 4.81 -15.13
C TYR A 223 8.46 6.34 -14.95
N TRP A 224 8.40 6.82 -13.70
CA TRP A 224 8.52 8.23 -13.37
C TRP A 224 9.83 8.83 -13.89
N CYS A 225 10.97 8.22 -13.56
CA CYS A 225 12.29 8.71 -13.93
C CYS A 225 12.50 8.81 -15.45
N ARG A 226 11.95 7.86 -16.20
CA ARG A 226 12.21 7.72 -17.63
C ARG A 226 11.20 8.43 -18.52
N HIS A 227 9.95 8.62 -18.08
CA HIS A 227 8.86 9.07 -18.96
C HIS A 227 8.06 10.26 -18.44
N LEU A 228 7.89 10.39 -17.11
CA LEU A 228 6.98 11.38 -16.55
C LEU A 228 7.70 12.59 -15.95
N ARG A 229 8.94 12.42 -15.51
CA ARG A 229 9.74 13.54 -15.00
C ARG A 229 10.27 14.30 -16.23
N GLN A 230 9.74 15.49 -16.48
CA GLN A 230 10.30 16.42 -17.45
C GLN A 230 11.65 16.96 -16.92
N PRO A 231 12.62 17.25 -17.82
CA PRO A 231 13.90 17.82 -17.45
C PRO A 231 13.75 19.18 -16.77
#